data_13d3524614d6d9c9b280b0309e67fff6
#
_entry.id   13d3524614d6d9c9b280b0309e67fff6
#
_cell.length_a   1.000
_cell.length_b   1.000
_cell.length_c   1.000
_cell.angle_alpha   90.00
_cell.angle_beta   90.00
_cell.angle_gamma   90.00
#
_symmetry.space_group_name_H-M   'P 1'
#
loop_
_entity.id
_entity.type
_entity.pdbx_description
1 polymer ?
#
loop_
_entity_poly.entity_id
_entity_poly.type
_entity_poly.pdbx_seq_one_letter_code
_entity_poly.pdbx_strand_id
1 'polypeptide(L)'
;MSILTIPSTFTVRYAETDPMGIVHHKNYITYLEEGRSEYARQRGFPYSQFEATGFFLLVTEVHIRHIKPARYEQSITVNTWIAEMKSRGMTFAYTVVDTLTGEILATAQTKHICITKAGQIAKIPQIWRDWHTPDNNDMS
;
A
#
# COMPACT_ATOMS: atom_id res chain seq x y z
N MET A 1 11.13 -5.64 17.47
CA MET A 1 10.98 -6.10 16.09
C MET A 1 10.64 -4.97 15.16
N SER A 2 11.35 -4.87 14.08
CA SER A 2 11.06 -3.83 13.11
C SER A 2 10.06 -4.36 12.08
N ILE A 3 9.13 -3.50 11.69
CA ILE A 3 8.17 -3.80 10.63
C ILE A 3 8.85 -3.52 9.30
N LEU A 4 8.76 -4.49 8.38
CA LEU A 4 9.34 -4.32 7.05
C LEU A 4 8.56 -3.26 6.29
N THR A 5 9.26 -2.23 5.85
CA THR A 5 8.71 -1.13 5.06
C THR A 5 9.37 -1.13 3.70
N ILE A 6 8.57 -1.07 2.64
CA ILE A 6 9.10 -1.08 1.28
C ILE A 6 8.76 0.23 0.60
N PRO A 7 9.78 0.93 0.07
CA PRO A 7 9.56 2.20 -0.62
C PRO A 7 9.21 1.99 -2.10
N SER A 8 8.40 2.90 -2.63
CA SER A 8 8.15 3.03 -4.06
C SER A 8 8.31 4.51 -4.41
N THR A 9 9.28 4.83 -5.26
CA THR A 9 9.62 6.22 -5.57
C THR A 9 9.27 6.53 -7.02
N PHE A 10 8.65 7.68 -7.24
CA PHE A 10 8.30 8.13 -8.58
C PHE A 10 8.17 9.65 -8.61
N THR A 11 8.11 10.19 -9.82
CA THR A 11 7.97 11.63 -10.04
C THR A 11 6.49 11.96 -10.30
N VAL A 12 5.98 13.01 -9.67
CA VAL A 12 4.62 13.49 -9.93
C VAL A 12 4.51 13.94 -11.38
N ARG A 13 3.54 13.39 -12.11
CA ARG A 13 3.31 13.70 -13.52
C ARG A 13 2.28 14.81 -13.68
N TYR A 14 2.37 15.52 -14.79
CA TYR A 14 1.47 16.63 -15.06
C TYR A 14 -0.01 16.22 -15.01
N ALA A 15 -0.33 15.06 -15.56
CA ALA A 15 -1.71 14.54 -15.59
C ALA A 15 -2.29 14.28 -14.19
N GLU A 16 -1.45 14.24 -13.16
CA GLU A 16 -1.89 13.99 -11.79
C GLU A 16 -2.19 15.26 -11.03
N THR A 17 -1.91 16.42 -11.63
CA THR A 17 -2.06 17.72 -10.95
C THR A 17 -3.34 18.44 -11.37
N ASP A 18 -3.78 19.34 -10.50
CA ASP A 18 -4.90 20.23 -10.78
C ASP A 18 -4.35 21.58 -11.34
N PRO A 19 -5.23 22.55 -11.66
CA PRO A 19 -4.79 23.84 -12.19
C PRO A 19 -3.85 24.61 -11.26
N MET A 20 -3.79 24.28 -9.99
CA MET A 20 -2.89 24.93 -9.03
C MET A 20 -1.50 24.28 -9.00
N GLY A 21 -1.28 23.24 -9.79
CA GLY A 21 0.01 22.54 -9.85
C GLY A 21 0.24 21.55 -8.71
N ILE A 22 -0.79 21.25 -7.94
CA ILE A 22 -0.70 20.25 -6.87
C ILE A 22 -1.45 18.99 -7.27
N VAL A 23 -1.00 17.85 -6.73
CA VAL A 23 -1.62 16.56 -7.01
C VAL A 23 -3.08 16.56 -6.56
N HIS A 24 -3.98 16.22 -7.49
CA HIS A 24 -5.38 16.07 -7.17
C HIS A 24 -5.55 14.89 -6.20
N HIS A 25 -6.37 15.08 -5.16
CA HIS A 25 -6.50 14.06 -4.10
C HIS A 25 -6.89 12.67 -4.62
N LYS A 26 -7.61 12.59 -5.74
CA LYS A 26 -8.00 11.29 -6.31
C LYS A 26 -6.78 10.44 -6.70
N ASN A 27 -5.67 11.06 -7.02
CA ASN A 27 -4.49 10.34 -7.49
C ASN A 27 -3.72 9.69 -6.33
N TYR A 28 -3.97 10.09 -5.09
CA TYR A 28 -3.33 9.45 -3.95
C TYR A 28 -3.75 7.99 -3.82
N ILE A 29 -4.97 7.65 -4.21
CA ILE A 29 -5.42 6.25 -4.20
C ILE A 29 -4.54 5.43 -5.15
N THR A 30 -4.23 5.97 -6.34
CA THR A 30 -3.32 5.32 -7.28
C THR A 30 -1.91 5.19 -6.70
N TYR A 31 -1.44 6.21 -6.00
CA TYR A 31 -0.12 6.16 -5.36
C TYR A 31 -0.05 5.06 -4.31
N LEU A 32 -1.09 4.91 -3.50
CA LEU A 32 -1.14 3.85 -2.50
C LEU A 32 -1.19 2.48 -3.16
N GLU A 33 -1.96 2.36 -4.24
CA GLU A 33 -2.04 1.12 -5.01
C GLU A 33 -0.67 0.72 -5.56
N GLU A 34 0.07 1.69 -6.10
CA GLU A 34 1.43 1.43 -6.57
C GLU A 34 2.34 1.01 -5.42
N GLY A 35 2.20 1.65 -4.26
CA GLY A 35 2.98 1.31 -3.08
C GLY A 35 2.77 -0.14 -2.64
N ARG A 36 1.52 -0.57 -2.54
CA ARG A 36 1.26 -1.96 -2.10
C ARG A 36 1.59 -2.98 -3.19
N SER A 37 1.47 -2.60 -4.46
CA SER A 37 1.90 -3.48 -5.55
C SER A 37 3.41 -3.71 -5.51
N GLU A 38 4.17 -2.66 -5.27
CA GLU A 38 5.62 -2.79 -5.12
C GLU A 38 5.98 -3.61 -3.90
N TYR A 39 5.25 -3.43 -2.80
CA TYR A 39 5.42 -4.24 -1.61
C TYR A 39 5.31 -5.73 -1.95
N ALA A 40 4.24 -6.10 -2.65
CA ALA A 40 3.99 -7.49 -3.02
C ALA A 40 5.08 -8.04 -3.96
N ARG A 41 5.52 -7.21 -4.92
CA ARG A 41 6.61 -7.62 -5.84
C ARG A 41 7.90 -7.89 -5.08
N GLN A 42 8.27 -6.98 -4.18
CA GLN A 42 9.51 -7.10 -3.41
C GLN A 42 9.47 -8.30 -2.45
N ARG A 43 8.30 -8.66 -1.96
CA ARG A 43 8.13 -9.81 -1.10
C ARG A 43 8.05 -11.12 -1.88
N GLY A 44 8.04 -11.07 -3.21
CA GLY A 44 8.13 -12.25 -4.07
C GLY A 44 6.82 -12.94 -4.42
N PHE A 45 5.68 -12.32 -4.12
CA PHE A 45 4.38 -12.88 -4.49
C PHE A 45 3.42 -11.75 -4.91
N PRO A 46 3.60 -11.21 -6.13
CA PRO A 46 2.84 -10.06 -6.61
C PRO A 46 1.35 -10.38 -6.78
N TYR A 47 0.54 -9.33 -6.93
CA TYR A 47 -0.90 -9.46 -7.10
C TYR A 47 -1.28 -10.38 -8.24
N SER A 48 -0.51 -10.39 -9.33
CA SER A 48 -0.80 -11.28 -10.45
C SER A 48 -0.76 -12.75 -10.03
N GLN A 49 0.17 -13.12 -9.15
CA GLN A 49 0.24 -14.48 -8.62
C GLN A 49 -0.87 -14.74 -7.60
N PHE A 50 -1.16 -13.75 -6.78
CA PHE A 50 -2.27 -13.81 -5.84
C PHE A 50 -3.57 -14.12 -6.58
N GLU A 51 -3.85 -13.35 -7.63
CA GLU A 51 -5.08 -13.51 -8.41
C GLU A 51 -5.10 -14.79 -9.23
N ALA A 52 -3.93 -15.28 -9.63
CA ALA A 52 -3.83 -16.56 -10.33
C ALA A 52 -4.26 -17.74 -9.46
N THR A 53 -4.25 -17.60 -8.14
CA THR A 53 -4.75 -18.64 -7.24
C THR A 53 -6.27 -18.65 -7.14
N GLY A 54 -6.97 -17.70 -7.78
CA GLY A 54 -8.43 -17.63 -7.78
C GLY A 54 -9.00 -16.71 -6.71
N PHE A 55 -8.16 -15.92 -6.07
CA PHE A 55 -8.58 -14.99 -5.03
C PHE A 55 -8.27 -13.56 -5.41
N PHE A 56 -8.99 -12.63 -4.78
CA PHE A 56 -8.79 -11.20 -4.98
C PHE A 56 -8.75 -10.50 -3.64
N LEU A 57 -7.96 -9.44 -3.56
CA LEU A 57 -7.90 -8.62 -2.36
C LEU A 57 -8.74 -7.35 -2.61
N LEU A 58 -9.93 -7.32 -2.03
CA LEU A 58 -10.88 -6.22 -2.22
C LEU A 58 -10.59 -5.10 -1.23
N VAL A 59 -10.53 -3.86 -1.71
CA VAL A 59 -10.39 -2.69 -0.83
C VAL A 59 -11.74 -2.40 -0.20
N THR A 60 -11.79 -2.37 1.13
CA THR A 60 -13.03 -2.06 1.87
C THR A 60 -13.01 -0.66 2.48
N GLU A 61 -11.83 -0.12 2.80
CA GLU A 61 -11.71 1.22 3.39
C GLU A 61 -10.42 1.87 2.91
N VAL A 62 -10.50 3.17 2.69
CA VAL A 62 -9.33 4.01 2.38
C VAL A 62 -9.37 5.21 3.30
N HIS A 63 -8.29 5.43 4.05
CA HIS A 63 -8.14 6.60 4.91
C HIS A 63 -6.87 7.31 4.50
N ILE A 64 -6.99 8.59 4.16
CA ILE A 64 -5.86 9.42 3.77
C ILE A 64 -5.93 10.72 4.56
N ARG A 65 -4.81 11.07 5.19
CA ARG A 65 -4.66 12.37 5.83
C ARG A 65 -3.63 13.16 5.04
N HIS A 66 -4.08 14.25 4.43
CA HIS A 66 -3.21 15.15 3.67
C HIS A 66 -2.58 16.16 4.63
N ILE A 67 -1.26 16.25 4.61
CA ILE A 67 -0.52 17.15 5.49
C ILE A 67 0.04 18.31 4.69
N LYS A 68 0.69 18.02 3.55
CA LYS A 68 1.18 19.02 2.61
C LYS A 68 0.93 18.54 1.19
N PRO A 69 0.66 19.44 0.25
CA PRO A 69 0.43 19.03 -1.13
C PRO A 69 1.70 18.54 -1.81
N ALA A 70 1.57 17.49 -2.62
CA ALA A 70 2.59 17.11 -3.57
C ALA A 70 2.42 17.94 -4.82
N ARG A 71 3.52 18.25 -5.53
CA ARG A 71 3.53 19.15 -6.66
C ARG A 71 4.10 18.51 -7.90
N TYR A 72 3.79 19.08 -9.04
CA TYR A 72 4.31 18.64 -10.32
C TYR A 72 5.84 18.57 -10.30
N GLU A 73 6.36 17.47 -10.85
CA GLU A 73 7.80 17.16 -10.94
C GLU A 73 8.47 16.81 -9.61
N GLN A 74 7.76 16.89 -8.50
CA GLN A 74 8.32 16.49 -7.22
C GLN A 74 8.58 14.98 -7.21
N SER A 75 9.73 14.57 -6.69
CA SER A 75 9.99 13.15 -6.43
C SER A 75 9.35 12.79 -5.10
N ILE A 76 8.48 11.79 -5.10
CA ILE A 76 7.82 11.32 -3.88
C ILE A 76 8.09 9.84 -3.69
N THR A 77 8.08 9.43 -2.42
CA THR A 77 8.25 8.03 -2.04
C THR A 77 7.05 7.62 -1.21
N VAL A 78 6.41 6.54 -1.61
CA VAL A 78 5.36 5.89 -0.82
C VAL A 78 6.02 4.76 -0.06
N ASN A 79 6.08 4.88 1.26
CA ASN A 79 6.55 3.81 2.13
C ASN A 79 5.37 2.98 2.56
N THR A 80 5.42 1.68 2.31
CA THR A 80 4.31 0.77 2.56
C THR A 80 4.72 -0.33 3.54
N TRP A 81 3.85 -0.62 4.48
CA TRP A 81 4.03 -1.77 5.38
C TRP A 81 2.67 -2.38 5.71
N ILE A 82 2.69 -3.59 6.24
CA ILE A 82 1.48 -4.25 6.70
C ILE A 82 1.28 -3.86 8.15
N ALA A 83 0.17 -3.18 8.45
CA ALA A 83 -0.16 -2.77 9.81
C ALA A 83 -0.89 -3.86 10.57
N GLU A 84 -1.68 -4.68 9.87
CA GLU A 84 -2.44 -5.76 10.49
C GLU A 84 -2.66 -6.88 9.48
N MET A 85 -2.57 -8.12 9.94
CA MET A 85 -2.87 -9.29 9.12
C MET A 85 -3.78 -10.21 9.90
N LYS A 86 -4.95 -10.50 9.32
CA LYS A 86 -5.91 -11.47 9.83
C LYS A 86 -6.02 -12.60 8.82
N SER A 87 -6.80 -13.65 9.16
CA SER A 87 -6.92 -14.77 8.24
C SER A 87 -7.62 -14.41 6.93
N ARG A 88 -8.57 -13.50 6.97
CA ARG A 88 -9.41 -13.13 5.81
C ARG A 88 -9.32 -11.67 5.42
N GLY A 89 -8.61 -10.86 6.19
CA GLY A 89 -8.47 -9.45 5.92
C GLY A 89 -7.12 -8.93 6.37
N MET A 90 -6.75 -7.73 5.89
CA MET A 90 -5.49 -7.11 6.25
C MET A 90 -5.57 -5.61 6.06
N THR A 91 -4.62 -4.91 6.67
CA THR A 91 -4.49 -3.47 6.55
C THR A 91 -3.07 -3.14 6.11
N PHE A 92 -2.95 -2.38 5.03
CA PHE A 92 -1.71 -1.73 4.65
C PHE A 92 -1.68 -0.32 5.23
N ALA A 93 -0.51 0.12 5.64
CA ALA A 93 -0.29 1.50 6.07
C ALA A 93 0.80 2.13 5.23
N TYR A 94 0.74 3.45 5.08
CA TYR A 94 1.61 4.17 4.17
C TYR A 94 2.00 5.52 4.73
N THR A 95 3.20 5.97 4.36
CA THR A 95 3.55 7.39 4.40
C THR A 95 3.93 7.81 2.98
N VAL A 96 3.48 8.99 2.59
CA VAL A 96 3.91 9.61 1.33
C VAL A 96 4.83 10.75 1.72
N VAL A 97 6.06 10.69 1.25
CA VAL A 97 7.10 11.65 1.67
C VAL A 97 7.77 12.28 0.45
N ASP A 98 8.30 13.49 0.65
CA ASP A 98 9.23 14.08 -0.31
C ASP A 98 10.51 13.25 -0.30
N THR A 99 10.94 12.77 -1.45
CA THR A 99 12.09 11.86 -1.54
C THR A 99 13.37 12.52 -1.06
N LEU A 100 13.54 13.80 -1.36
CA LEU A 100 14.79 14.51 -1.07
C LEU A 100 14.89 14.94 0.39
N THR A 101 13.80 15.38 0.98
CA THR A 101 13.81 15.94 2.34
C THR A 101 13.32 14.97 3.40
N GLY A 102 12.55 13.94 3.01
CA GLY A 102 11.90 13.04 3.94
C GLY A 102 10.66 13.63 4.60
N GLU A 103 10.26 14.83 4.20
CA GLU A 103 9.08 15.48 4.77
C GLU A 103 7.82 14.69 4.45
N ILE A 104 6.98 14.46 5.47
CA ILE A 104 5.74 13.72 5.29
C ILE A 104 4.69 14.61 4.63
N LEU A 105 4.18 14.16 3.50
CA LEU A 105 3.13 14.86 2.75
C LEU A 105 1.75 14.30 3.06
N ALA A 106 1.67 13.00 3.34
CA ALA A 106 0.42 12.34 3.69
C ALA A 106 0.69 11.06 4.45
N THR A 107 -0.28 10.65 5.25
CA THR A 107 -0.31 9.33 5.88
C THR A 107 -1.58 8.63 5.46
N ALA A 108 -1.57 7.30 5.41
CA ALA A 108 -2.73 6.58 4.90
C ALA A 108 -2.81 5.16 5.42
N GLN A 109 -4.02 4.59 5.30
CA GLN A 109 -4.27 3.17 5.52
C GLN A 109 -5.29 2.70 4.51
N THR A 110 -5.16 1.44 4.08
CA THR A 110 -6.18 0.78 3.27
C THR A 110 -6.49 -0.56 3.91
N LYS A 111 -7.79 -0.85 4.06
CA LYS A 111 -8.25 -2.13 4.61
C LYS A 111 -8.78 -2.99 3.48
N HIS A 112 -8.52 -4.28 3.60
CA HIS A 112 -8.81 -5.24 2.53
C HIS A 112 -9.41 -6.52 3.09
N ILE A 113 -10.25 -7.17 2.28
CA ILE A 113 -10.70 -8.54 2.57
C ILE A 113 -10.36 -9.40 1.34
N CYS A 114 -10.12 -10.68 1.60
CA CYS A 114 -9.87 -11.65 0.54
C CYS A 114 -11.19 -12.27 0.12
N ILE A 115 -11.44 -12.32 -1.18
CA ILE A 115 -12.65 -12.90 -1.76
C ILE A 115 -12.31 -13.86 -2.90
N THR A 116 -13.24 -14.77 -3.18
CA THR A 116 -13.19 -15.60 -4.38
C THR A 116 -13.78 -14.83 -5.56
N LYS A 117 -13.66 -15.39 -6.76
CA LYS A 117 -14.30 -14.82 -7.96
C LYS A 117 -15.81 -14.71 -7.81
N ALA A 118 -16.42 -15.57 -7.01
CA ALA A 118 -17.87 -15.53 -6.75
C ALA A 118 -18.23 -14.48 -5.68
N GLY A 119 -17.23 -13.76 -5.13
CA GLY A 119 -17.48 -12.72 -4.14
C GLY A 119 -17.59 -13.24 -2.70
N GLN A 120 -17.25 -14.48 -2.45
CA GLN A 120 -17.30 -15.06 -1.11
C GLN A 120 -16.01 -14.78 -0.35
N ILE A 121 -16.12 -14.44 0.93
CA ILE A 121 -14.97 -14.19 1.79
C ILE A 121 -14.14 -15.45 1.91
N ALA A 122 -12.83 -15.35 1.77
CA ALA A 122 -11.89 -16.45 1.80
C ALA A 122 -10.64 -16.10 2.58
N LYS A 123 -9.86 -17.11 2.94
CA LYS A 123 -8.59 -16.89 3.62
C LYS A 123 -7.56 -16.33 2.66
N ILE A 124 -6.80 -15.35 3.14
CA ILE A 124 -5.65 -14.82 2.41
C ILE A 124 -4.65 -15.96 2.22
N PRO A 125 -4.02 -16.08 1.04
CA PRO A 125 -2.99 -17.10 0.83
C PRO A 125 -1.94 -17.10 1.93
N GLN A 126 -1.51 -18.30 2.33
CA GLN A 126 -0.60 -18.47 3.47
C GLN A 126 0.68 -17.65 3.30
N ILE A 127 1.20 -17.57 2.08
CA ILE A 127 2.45 -16.85 1.83
C ILE A 127 2.33 -15.36 2.21
N TRP A 128 1.17 -14.76 1.94
CA TRP A 128 0.90 -13.37 2.35
C TRP A 128 0.68 -13.27 3.86
N ARG A 129 -0.02 -14.24 4.46
CA ARG A 129 -0.24 -14.22 5.91
C ARG A 129 1.08 -14.32 6.66
N ASP A 130 2.04 -15.06 6.11
CA ASP A 130 3.35 -15.21 6.72
C ASP A 130 4.17 -13.91 6.68
N TRP A 131 3.85 -12.98 5.80
CA TRP A 131 4.56 -11.71 5.72
C TRP A 131 4.42 -10.86 6.98
N HIS A 132 3.34 -11.04 7.73
CA HIS A 132 3.10 -10.27 8.94
C HIS A 132 3.01 -11.16 10.18
N THR A 133 3.23 -12.44 10.01
CA THR A 133 3.29 -13.32 11.18
C THR A 133 4.48 -12.87 12.03
N PRO A 134 4.26 -12.56 13.31
CA PRO A 134 5.38 -12.20 14.18
C PRO A 134 6.42 -13.29 14.08
N ASP A 135 7.67 -12.86 13.92
CA ASP A 135 8.78 -13.79 13.92
C ASP A 135 8.76 -14.50 15.28
N ASN A 136 8.87 -15.83 15.28
CA ASN A 136 8.93 -16.58 16.51
C ASN A 136 10.07 -16.12 17.41
N ASN A 137 11.13 -15.59 16.82
CA ASN A 137 12.24 -15.04 17.56
C ASN A 137 11.84 -13.79 18.30
N ASP A 138 10.87 -13.04 17.78
CA ASP A 138 10.40 -11.81 18.41
C ASP A 138 9.38 -12.11 19.49
N MET A 139 8.70 -13.22 19.36
CA MET A 139 7.69 -13.63 20.31
C MET A 139 8.30 -14.36 21.50
N SER A 140 9.45 -14.84 21.28
CA SER A 140 10.16 -15.59 22.30
C SER A 140 10.84 -14.67 23.29
#